data_2c9c1e8ef726fe50ce73e21078c80cab
#
_entry.id   2c9c1e8ef726fe50ce73e21078c80cab
#
_cell.length_a   1.000
_cell.length_b   1.000
_cell.length_c   1.000
_cell.angle_alpha   90.00
_cell.angle_beta   90.00
_cell.angle_gamma   90.00
#
_symmetry.space_group_name_H-M   'P 1'
#
loop_
_entity.id
_entity.type
_entity.pdbx_description
1 polymer ?
#
loop_
_entity_poly.entity_id
_entity_poly.type
_entity_poly.pdbx_seq_one_letter_code
_entity_poly.pdbx_strand_id
1 'polypeptide(L)'
;MAKLLSLMKSAVIFSLVFFAQMVSAAEFPPAPNPFHYINDYTNTLSAEHKQILENKLIAYSKETSSQIAVVLVPTTGEYEIADYTFALGDKWGIGRKNLNNGVLMLIAKDDRKVFIATGQGLEGVLPDAFLSQVIRSTILPQFKQGQYAQGINDGLNQIIAASKGEFDAAQVEEDAFDKYIPFLMVLAFIAIVLFGEFQYHKDEVYISPNQRDQLNKIIRQSTISRRRGGGSGFGGGFGGGFGGGGSSGGGFGGGGFGGGGAGGSW
;
A
#
# COMPACT_ATOMS: atom_id res chain seq x y z
N MET A 1 -55.68 8.55 17.53
CA MET A 1 -54.33 8.18 18.03
C MET A 1 -53.82 6.86 17.42
N ALA A 2 -54.60 5.77 17.38
CA ALA A 2 -54.13 4.48 16.84
C ALA A 2 -53.66 4.50 15.37
N LYS A 3 -54.38 5.23 14.47
CA LYS A 3 -53.99 5.39 13.05
C LYS A 3 -52.69 6.16 12.84
N LEU A 4 -52.42 7.14 13.66
CA LEU A 4 -51.16 7.93 13.60
C LEU A 4 -49.97 7.11 14.04
N LEU A 5 -50.17 6.28 15.08
CA LEU A 5 -49.11 5.34 15.57
C LEU A 5 -48.81 4.22 14.56
N SER A 6 -49.80 3.74 13.83
CA SER A 6 -49.65 2.79 12.74
C SER A 6 -48.87 3.38 11.56
N LEU A 7 -49.17 4.60 11.15
CA LEU A 7 -48.44 5.33 10.10
C LEU A 7 -46.97 5.56 10.46
N MET A 8 -46.70 5.96 11.70
CA MET A 8 -45.30 6.14 12.18
C MET A 8 -44.52 4.81 12.19
N LYS A 9 -45.12 3.71 12.64
CA LYS A 9 -44.48 2.39 12.59
C LYS A 9 -44.18 1.97 11.16
N SER A 10 -45.09 2.21 10.21
CA SER A 10 -44.91 1.90 8.79
C SER A 10 -43.79 2.71 8.17
N ALA A 11 -43.70 4.01 8.50
CA ALA A 11 -42.64 4.91 8.02
C ALA A 11 -41.24 4.50 8.56
N VAL A 12 -41.17 4.10 9.83
CA VAL A 12 -39.92 3.63 10.44
C VAL A 12 -39.45 2.31 9.81
N ILE A 13 -40.37 1.38 9.57
CA ILE A 13 -40.04 0.11 8.90
C ILE A 13 -39.60 0.36 7.47
N PHE A 14 -40.26 1.24 6.74
CA PHE A 14 -39.88 1.60 5.37
C PHE A 14 -38.52 2.29 5.32
N SER A 15 -38.23 3.18 6.27
CA SER A 15 -36.92 3.82 6.40
C SER A 15 -35.80 2.83 6.72
N LEU A 16 -36.06 1.84 7.61
CA LEU A 16 -35.10 0.78 7.94
C LEU A 16 -34.82 -0.14 6.76
N VAL A 17 -35.86 -0.51 5.99
CA VAL A 17 -35.71 -1.34 4.78
C VAL A 17 -34.97 -0.56 3.67
N PHE A 18 -35.21 0.74 3.53
CA PHE A 18 -34.52 1.59 2.56
C PHE A 18 -33.04 1.77 2.91
N PHE A 19 -32.70 1.89 4.20
CA PHE A 19 -31.31 1.99 4.67
C PHE A 19 -30.53 0.68 4.54
N ALA A 20 -31.21 -0.48 4.61
CA ALA A 20 -30.58 -1.79 4.45
C ALA A 20 -30.11 -2.08 3.02
N GLN A 21 -30.57 -1.34 2.03
CA GLN A 21 -30.16 -1.49 0.62
C GLN A 21 -28.83 -0.75 0.29
N MET A 22 -28.30 0.06 1.20
CA MET A 22 -27.10 0.88 0.93
C MET A 22 -25.76 0.22 1.33
N VAL A 23 -25.77 -0.96 1.91
CA VAL A 23 -24.54 -1.71 2.19
C VAL A 23 -24.23 -2.59 0.97
N SER A 24 -23.76 -1.97 -0.10
CA SER A 24 -23.11 -2.69 -1.18
C SER A 24 -21.66 -2.94 -0.74
N ALA A 25 -21.42 -4.08 -0.08
CA ALA A 25 -20.06 -4.55 0.10
C ALA A 25 -19.44 -4.73 -1.29
N ALA A 26 -18.25 -4.17 -1.52
CA ALA A 26 -17.54 -4.39 -2.77
C ALA A 26 -17.29 -5.90 -2.90
N GLU A 27 -18.08 -6.54 -3.75
CA GLU A 27 -17.99 -7.97 -3.97
C GLU A 27 -16.78 -8.21 -4.89
N PHE A 28 -15.82 -9.01 -4.41
CA PHE A 28 -14.70 -9.44 -5.26
C PHE A 28 -15.23 -10.18 -6.47
N PRO A 29 -14.81 -9.85 -7.68
CA PRO A 29 -15.23 -10.57 -8.87
C PRO A 29 -14.95 -12.07 -8.72
N PRO A 30 -15.79 -12.94 -9.27
CA PRO A 30 -15.52 -14.38 -9.27
C PRO A 30 -14.28 -14.65 -10.13
N ALA A 31 -13.57 -15.74 -9.79
CA ALA A 31 -12.48 -16.20 -10.63
C ALA A 31 -12.99 -16.47 -12.06
N PRO A 32 -12.26 -16.03 -13.09
CA PRO A 32 -12.71 -16.14 -14.48
C PRO A 32 -12.87 -17.62 -14.90
N ASN A 33 -13.99 -17.92 -15.56
CA ASN A 33 -14.24 -19.23 -16.15
C ASN A 33 -14.83 -19.04 -17.57
N PRO A 34 -14.11 -19.34 -18.67
CA PRO A 34 -12.75 -19.92 -18.72
C PRO A 34 -11.68 -19.00 -18.14
N PHE A 35 -10.59 -19.61 -17.72
CA PHE A 35 -9.44 -18.93 -17.10
C PHE A 35 -8.76 -17.96 -18.06
N HIS A 36 -8.50 -16.74 -17.56
CA HIS A 36 -7.75 -15.70 -18.25
C HIS A 36 -6.77 -15.00 -17.28
N TYR A 37 -5.60 -14.65 -17.78
CA TYR A 37 -4.64 -13.84 -17.03
C TYR A 37 -5.01 -12.35 -17.04
N ILE A 38 -5.67 -11.87 -18.12
CA ILE A 38 -6.11 -10.48 -18.28
C ILE A 38 -7.62 -10.39 -18.07
N ASN A 39 -8.03 -9.74 -16.99
CA ASN A 39 -9.42 -9.57 -16.60
C ASN A 39 -9.78 -8.09 -16.51
N ASP A 40 -10.45 -7.57 -17.52
CA ASP A 40 -10.82 -6.16 -17.63
C ASP A 40 -12.34 -5.99 -17.49
N TYR A 41 -12.76 -5.61 -16.29
CA TYR A 41 -14.15 -5.31 -15.96
C TYR A 41 -14.56 -3.87 -16.27
N THR A 42 -13.61 -3.06 -16.77
CA THR A 42 -13.80 -1.63 -17.06
C THR A 42 -13.92 -1.33 -18.55
N ASN A 43 -13.71 -2.34 -19.41
CA ASN A 43 -13.61 -2.18 -20.85
C ASN A 43 -12.59 -1.10 -21.28
N THR A 44 -11.49 -0.98 -20.54
CA THR A 44 -10.42 -0.02 -20.79
C THR A 44 -9.50 -0.50 -21.92
N LEU A 45 -9.26 -1.80 -21.99
CA LEU A 45 -8.39 -2.41 -22.99
C LEU A 45 -9.19 -2.83 -24.24
N SER A 46 -8.64 -2.58 -25.41
CA SER A 46 -9.19 -3.15 -26.65
C SER A 46 -9.06 -4.68 -26.65
N ALA A 47 -9.88 -5.35 -27.46
CA ALA A 47 -9.80 -6.80 -27.60
C ALA A 47 -8.42 -7.26 -28.08
N GLU A 48 -7.80 -6.49 -28.97
CA GLU A 48 -6.43 -6.74 -29.49
C GLU A 48 -5.40 -6.66 -28.35
N HIS A 49 -5.43 -5.58 -27.56
CA HIS A 49 -4.51 -5.43 -26.42
C HIS A 49 -4.68 -6.53 -25.39
N LYS A 50 -5.93 -6.91 -25.06
CA LYS A 50 -6.19 -8.05 -24.16
C LYS A 50 -5.56 -9.33 -24.69
N GLN A 51 -5.71 -9.62 -25.98
CA GLN A 51 -5.16 -10.83 -26.60
C GLN A 51 -3.62 -10.85 -26.61
N ILE A 52 -2.99 -9.71 -26.89
CA ILE A 52 -1.52 -9.59 -26.90
C ILE A 52 -0.97 -9.83 -25.47
N LEU A 53 -1.55 -9.16 -24.49
CA LEU A 53 -1.13 -9.31 -23.08
C LEU A 53 -1.42 -10.72 -22.54
N GLU A 54 -2.56 -11.32 -22.88
CA GLU A 54 -2.92 -12.68 -22.51
C GLU A 54 -1.90 -13.68 -23.06
N ASN A 55 -1.58 -13.61 -24.36
CA ASN A 55 -0.58 -14.49 -24.98
C ASN A 55 0.80 -14.36 -24.35
N LYS A 56 1.21 -13.12 -23.98
CA LYS A 56 2.46 -12.86 -23.26
C LYS A 56 2.48 -13.59 -21.91
N LEU A 57 1.42 -13.49 -21.12
CA LEU A 57 1.34 -14.11 -19.80
C LEU A 57 1.21 -15.64 -19.86
N ILE A 58 0.52 -16.17 -20.88
CA ILE A 58 0.50 -17.60 -21.17
C ILE A 58 1.91 -18.11 -21.47
N ALA A 59 2.68 -17.41 -22.31
CA ALA A 59 4.05 -17.78 -22.64
C ALA A 59 4.94 -17.77 -21.39
N TYR A 60 4.86 -16.70 -20.60
CA TYR A 60 5.59 -16.56 -19.33
C TYR A 60 5.27 -17.71 -18.35
N SER A 61 3.99 -18.03 -18.16
CA SER A 61 3.58 -19.08 -17.23
C SER A 61 4.05 -20.47 -17.66
N LYS A 62 4.13 -20.73 -18.97
CA LYS A 62 4.67 -21.99 -19.51
C LYS A 62 6.18 -22.12 -19.29
N GLU A 63 6.89 -21.03 -19.41
CA GLU A 63 8.36 -20.99 -19.32
C GLU A 63 8.85 -21.03 -17.87
N THR A 64 8.23 -20.29 -16.96
CA THR A 64 8.71 -20.10 -15.59
C THR A 64 7.94 -20.86 -14.53
N SER A 65 6.79 -21.44 -14.87
CA SER A 65 5.80 -21.97 -13.94
C SER A 65 5.15 -20.93 -13.01
N SER A 66 5.59 -19.68 -13.03
CA SER A 66 4.99 -18.58 -12.27
C SER A 66 3.74 -18.03 -12.98
N GLN A 67 2.87 -17.39 -12.25
CA GLN A 67 1.62 -16.84 -12.79
C GLN A 67 1.53 -15.35 -12.50
N ILE A 68 1.28 -14.55 -13.53
CA ILE A 68 0.99 -13.13 -13.39
C ILE A 68 -0.43 -12.91 -13.89
N ALA A 69 -1.27 -12.29 -13.06
CA ALA A 69 -2.61 -11.86 -13.47
C ALA A 69 -2.72 -10.34 -13.43
N VAL A 70 -3.48 -9.78 -14.36
CA VAL A 70 -3.82 -8.35 -14.40
C VAL A 70 -5.33 -8.22 -14.32
N VAL A 71 -5.80 -7.42 -13.36
CA VAL A 71 -7.21 -7.20 -13.12
C VAL A 71 -7.50 -5.70 -13.12
N LEU A 72 -8.41 -5.28 -13.97
CA LEU A 72 -8.92 -3.91 -14.00
C LEU A 72 -10.34 -3.91 -13.44
N VAL A 73 -10.54 -3.17 -12.34
CA VAL A 73 -11.85 -2.93 -11.72
C VAL A 73 -12.20 -1.44 -11.75
N PRO A 74 -13.49 -1.07 -11.72
CA PRO A 74 -13.86 0.33 -11.60
C PRO A 74 -13.31 0.95 -10.31
N THR A 75 -13.60 0.33 -9.17
CA THR A 75 -13.22 0.80 -7.84
C THR A 75 -13.00 -0.37 -6.89
N THR A 76 -12.23 -0.17 -5.84
CA THR A 76 -12.11 -1.10 -4.70
C THR A 76 -13.14 -0.81 -3.60
N GLY A 77 -14.00 0.21 -3.79
CA GLY A 77 -14.98 0.62 -2.80
C GLY A 77 -14.33 1.14 -1.53
N GLU A 78 -14.74 0.60 -0.39
CA GLU A 78 -14.18 0.99 0.92
C GLU A 78 -12.87 0.28 1.28
N TYR A 79 -12.44 -0.68 0.47
CA TYR A 79 -11.19 -1.38 0.73
C TYR A 79 -9.97 -0.55 0.31
N GLU A 80 -8.93 -0.58 1.15
CA GLU A 80 -7.61 -0.14 0.70
C GLU A 80 -7.15 -1.05 -0.45
N ILE A 81 -6.53 -0.46 -1.49
CA ILE A 81 -6.19 -1.21 -2.71
C ILE A 81 -5.26 -2.39 -2.44
N ALA A 82 -4.36 -2.26 -1.46
CA ALA A 82 -3.47 -3.34 -1.05
C ALA A 82 -4.27 -4.53 -0.51
N ASP A 83 -5.15 -4.29 0.47
CA ASP A 83 -5.97 -5.33 1.10
C ASP A 83 -6.89 -6.01 0.08
N TYR A 84 -7.50 -5.21 -0.81
CA TYR A 84 -8.31 -5.75 -1.90
C TYR A 84 -7.49 -6.64 -2.82
N THR A 85 -6.27 -6.24 -3.17
CA THR A 85 -5.41 -7.01 -4.08
C THR A 85 -4.99 -8.33 -3.45
N PHE A 86 -4.57 -8.32 -2.18
CA PHE A 86 -4.21 -9.55 -1.47
C PHE A 86 -5.40 -10.49 -1.35
N ALA A 87 -6.55 -9.98 -0.90
CA ALA A 87 -7.75 -10.80 -0.75
C ALA A 87 -8.24 -11.38 -2.07
N LEU A 88 -8.17 -10.62 -3.17
CA LEU A 88 -8.51 -11.10 -4.50
C LEU A 88 -7.54 -12.16 -5.00
N GLY A 89 -6.23 -11.95 -4.79
CA GLY A 89 -5.18 -12.90 -5.15
C GLY A 89 -5.35 -14.24 -4.45
N ASP A 90 -5.62 -14.21 -3.15
CA ASP A 90 -5.90 -15.41 -2.34
C ASP A 90 -7.20 -16.10 -2.78
N LYS A 91 -8.29 -15.32 -2.99
CA LYS A 91 -9.57 -15.85 -3.44
C LYS A 91 -9.48 -16.56 -4.79
N TRP A 92 -8.71 -16.00 -5.71
CA TRP A 92 -8.49 -16.60 -7.02
C TRP A 92 -7.41 -17.69 -6.99
N GLY A 93 -6.56 -17.71 -5.96
CA GLY A 93 -5.47 -18.67 -5.82
C GLY A 93 -4.39 -18.52 -6.89
N ILE A 94 -4.04 -17.26 -7.24
CA ILE A 94 -3.04 -16.96 -8.27
C ILE A 94 -1.66 -17.47 -7.83
N GLY A 95 -0.96 -18.17 -8.72
CA GLY A 95 0.29 -18.87 -8.41
C GLY A 95 0.07 -20.34 -8.12
N ARG A 96 1.15 -21.07 -7.84
CA ARG A 96 1.10 -22.52 -7.57
C ARG A 96 1.14 -22.78 -6.06
N LYS A 97 0.31 -23.68 -5.58
CA LYS A 97 0.05 -23.97 -4.16
C LYS A 97 1.33 -24.25 -3.38
N ASN A 98 2.36 -24.70 -3.76
CA ASN A 98 3.56 -24.97 -2.95
C ASN A 98 4.71 -23.99 -3.25
N LEU A 99 4.55 -23.18 -4.28
CA LEU A 99 5.57 -22.26 -4.74
C LEU A 99 5.24 -20.80 -4.37
N ASN A 100 3.96 -20.49 -4.15
CA ASN A 100 3.47 -19.13 -3.89
C ASN A 100 4.05 -18.11 -4.88
N ASN A 101 4.13 -18.51 -6.16
CA ASN A 101 4.81 -17.78 -7.22
C ASN A 101 3.83 -17.03 -8.12
N GLY A 102 2.83 -16.43 -7.50
CA GLY A 102 1.83 -15.58 -8.15
C GLY A 102 2.21 -14.09 -8.08
N VAL A 103 1.80 -13.34 -9.09
CA VAL A 103 1.79 -11.87 -9.10
C VAL A 103 0.41 -11.39 -9.51
N LEU A 104 -0.15 -10.44 -8.79
CA LEU A 104 -1.41 -9.79 -9.16
C LEU A 104 -1.20 -8.29 -9.30
N MET A 105 -1.38 -7.77 -10.53
CA MET A 105 -1.47 -6.35 -10.81
C MET A 105 -2.94 -5.94 -10.82
N LEU A 106 -3.38 -5.21 -9.81
CA LEU A 106 -4.72 -4.65 -9.71
C LEU A 106 -4.73 -3.18 -10.09
N ILE A 107 -5.66 -2.79 -10.94
CA ILE A 107 -5.87 -1.41 -11.38
C ILE A 107 -7.30 -1.01 -11.05
N ALA A 108 -7.48 -0.11 -10.08
CA ALA A 108 -8.76 0.51 -9.75
C ALA A 108 -8.87 1.84 -10.54
N LYS A 109 -9.55 1.77 -11.68
CA LYS A 109 -9.49 2.82 -12.69
C LYS A 109 -10.09 4.13 -12.22
N ASP A 110 -11.27 4.09 -11.59
CA ASP A 110 -11.98 5.30 -11.15
C ASP A 110 -11.32 5.88 -9.90
N ASP A 111 -10.69 5.03 -9.06
CA ASP A 111 -9.91 5.43 -7.91
C ASP A 111 -8.51 5.97 -8.30
N ARG A 112 -8.11 5.78 -9.56
CA ARG A 112 -6.76 6.09 -10.07
C ARG A 112 -5.65 5.47 -9.23
N LYS A 113 -5.81 4.23 -8.86
CA LYS A 113 -4.86 3.49 -8.03
C LYS A 113 -4.42 2.21 -8.73
N VAL A 114 -3.17 1.85 -8.58
CA VAL A 114 -2.60 0.57 -9.01
C VAL A 114 -1.84 -0.06 -7.84
N PHE A 115 -1.94 -1.37 -7.71
CA PHE A 115 -1.18 -2.14 -6.75
C PHE A 115 -0.69 -3.43 -7.40
N ILE A 116 0.55 -3.82 -7.10
CA ILE A 116 1.14 -5.09 -7.54
C ILE A 116 1.47 -5.87 -6.28
N ALA A 117 0.79 -6.98 -6.08
CA ALA A 117 1.06 -7.92 -5.00
C ALA A 117 1.85 -9.13 -5.52
N THR A 118 2.76 -9.63 -4.70
CA THR A 118 3.55 -10.83 -4.99
C THR A 118 3.29 -11.91 -3.94
N GLY A 119 3.32 -13.16 -4.36
CA GLY A 119 3.38 -14.28 -3.44
C GLY A 119 4.80 -14.44 -2.88
N GLN A 120 4.91 -15.07 -1.71
CA GLN A 120 6.17 -15.24 -0.98
C GLN A 120 7.31 -15.87 -1.80
N GLY A 121 6.97 -16.72 -2.76
CA GLY A 121 7.97 -17.36 -3.61
C GLY A 121 8.69 -16.43 -4.60
N LEU A 122 8.18 -15.21 -4.79
CA LEU A 122 8.75 -14.21 -5.70
C LEU A 122 9.33 -12.98 -5.00
N GLU A 123 9.21 -12.85 -3.68
CA GLU A 123 9.74 -11.70 -2.93
C GLU A 123 11.24 -11.47 -3.15
N GLY A 124 12.01 -12.54 -3.24
CA GLY A 124 13.45 -12.46 -3.44
C GLY A 124 13.87 -11.87 -4.79
N VAL A 125 13.03 -12.01 -5.81
CA VAL A 125 13.32 -11.53 -7.19
C VAL A 125 12.47 -10.33 -7.58
N LEU A 126 11.38 -10.10 -6.89
CA LEU A 126 10.47 -8.96 -7.08
C LEU A 126 10.25 -8.22 -5.74
N PRO A 127 11.26 -7.61 -5.14
CA PRO A 127 11.11 -6.89 -3.88
C PRO A 127 10.23 -5.64 -4.07
N ASP A 128 9.60 -5.19 -2.99
CA ASP A 128 8.66 -4.04 -2.98
C ASP A 128 9.30 -2.77 -3.55
N ALA A 129 10.56 -2.53 -3.27
CA ALA A 129 11.30 -1.38 -3.80
C ALA A 129 11.35 -1.40 -5.33
N PHE A 130 11.63 -2.56 -5.93
CA PHE A 130 11.62 -2.75 -7.38
C PHE A 130 10.21 -2.53 -7.97
N LEU A 131 9.19 -3.14 -7.38
CA LEU A 131 7.80 -2.96 -7.83
C LEU A 131 7.35 -1.50 -7.73
N SER A 132 7.72 -0.83 -6.63
CA SER A 132 7.45 0.59 -6.43
C SER A 132 8.09 1.45 -7.51
N GLN A 133 9.32 1.13 -7.94
CA GLN A 133 10.00 1.81 -9.03
C GLN A 133 9.29 1.55 -10.37
N VAL A 134 8.98 0.30 -10.71
CA VAL A 134 8.24 -0.05 -11.95
C VAL A 134 6.94 0.74 -12.03
N ILE A 135 6.19 0.80 -10.92
CA ILE A 135 4.95 1.58 -10.87
C ILE A 135 5.22 3.06 -11.14
N ARG A 136 6.13 3.68 -10.40
CA ARG A 136 6.37 5.13 -10.47
C ARG A 136 7.00 5.58 -11.78
N SER A 137 8.00 4.84 -12.28
CA SER A 137 8.77 5.24 -13.45
C SER A 137 8.16 4.79 -14.78
N THR A 138 7.39 3.70 -14.79
CA THR A 138 6.92 3.08 -16.04
C THR A 138 5.39 3.11 -16.16
N ILE A 139 4.66 2.65 -15.14
CA ILE A 139 3.22 2.46 -15.24
C ILE A 139 2.48 3.81 -15.10
N LEU A 140 2.73 4.55 -14.01
CA LEU A 140 1.99 5.78 -13.71
C LEU A 140 2.13 6.88 -14.77
N PRO A 141 3.30 7.13 -15.41
CA PRO A 141 3.41 8.13 -16.46
C PRO A 141 2.49 7.84 -17.67
N GLN A 142 2.36 6.55 -18.03
CA GLN A 142 1.48 6.12 -19.13
C GLN A 142 -0.01 6.24 -18.73
N PHE A 143 -0.34 5.85 -17.49
CA PHE A 143 -1.72 5.95 -16.98
C PHE A 143 -2.21 7.39 -16.89
N LYS A 144 -1.34 8.34 -16.53
CA LYS A 144 -1.64 9.79 -16.58
C LYS A 144 -2.02 10.28 -17.97
N GLN A 145 -1.50 9.64 -19.01
CA GLN A 145 -1.80 9.94 -20.41
C GLN A 145 -2.96 9.11 -20.96
N GLY A 146 -3.60 8.27 -20.13
CA GLY A 146 -4.65 7.36 -20.57
C GLY A 146 -4.17 6.13 -21.35
N GLN A 147 -2.85 5.92 -21.45
CA GLN A 147 -2.22 4.83 -22.20
C GLN A 147 -2.12 3.56 -21.34
N TYR A 148 -3.27 3.05 -20.88
CA TYR A 148 -3.31 1.92 -19.95
C TYR A 148 -2.66 0.66 -20.51
N ALA A 149 -2.97 0.29 -21.75
CA ALA A 149 -2.40 -0.89 -22.37
C ALA A 149 -0.86 -0.84 -22.46
N GLN A 150 -0.31 0.34 -22.78
CA GLN A 150 1.13 0.55 -22.85
C GLN A 150 1.76 0.45 -21.48
N GLY A 151 1.21 1.13 -20.47
CA GLY A 151 1.73 1.09 -19.10
C GLY A 151 1.72 -0.31 -18.50
N ILE A 152 0.65 -1.08 -18.74
CA ILE A 152 0.56 -2.49 -18.33
C ILE A 152 1.63 -3.31 -19.06
N ASN A 153 1.74 -3.17 -20.39
CA ASN A 153 2.69 -3.93 -21.19
C ASN A 153 4.14 -3.69 -20.75
N ASP A 154 4.52 -2.44 -20.54
CA ASP A 154 5.88 -2.05 -20.18
C ASP A 154 6.20 -2.45 -18.73
N GLY A 155 5.25 -2.29 -17.81
CA GLY A 155 5.37 -2.79 -16.45
C GLY A 155 5.55 -4.31 -16.39
N LEU A 156 4.74 -5.06 -17.17
CA LEU A 156 4.87 -6.50 -17.29
C LEU A 156 6.22 -6.94 -17.86
N ASN A 157 6.76 -6.20 -18.84
CA ASN A 157 8.08 -6.52 -19.39
C ASN A 157 9.16 -6.48 -18.30
N GLN A 158 9.16 -5.44 -17.45
CA GLN A 158 10.14 -5.32 -16.36
C GLN A 158 9.94 -6.41 -15.29
N ILE A 159 8.70 -6.68 -14.89
CA ILE A 159 8.38 -7.73 -13.90
C ILE A 159 8.82 -9.10 -14.42
N ILE A 160 8.52 -9.42 -15.68
CA ILE A 160 8.91 -10.67 -16.31
C ILE A 160 10.43 -10.81 -16.39
N ALA A 161 11.14 -9.77 -16.83
CA ALA A 161 12.61 -9.79 -16.91
C ALA A 161 13.22 -10.00 -15.52
N ALA A 162 12.77 -9.27 -14.50
CA ALA A 162 13.26 -9.43 -13.14
C ALA A 162 12.99 -10.83 -12.57
N SER A 163 11.80 -11.37 -12.80
CA SER A 163 11.43 -12.69 -12.31
C SER A 163 12.20 -13.84 -12.98
N LYS A 164 12.72 -13.62 -14.17
CA LYS A 164 13.62 -14.56 -14.88
C LYS A 164 15.09 -14.39 -14.50
N GLY A 165 15.43 -13.40 -13.67
CA GLY A 165 16.82 -13.07 -13.37
C GLY A 165 17.54 -12.34 -14.50
N GLU A 166 16.81 -11.85 -15.50
CA GLU A 166 17.37 -11.11 -16.64
C GLU A 166 17.49 -9.60 -16.35
N PHE A 167 16.98 -9.17 -15.19
CA PHE A 167 17.01 -7.76 -14.77
C PHE A 167 18.37 -7.43 -14.16
N ASP A 168 19.12 -6.55 -14.83
CA ASP A 168 20.36 -6.02 -14.28
C ASP A 168 20.03 -4.89 -13.29
N ALA A 169 20.25 -5.15 -12.01
CA ALA A 169 20.00 -4.17 -10.93
C ALA A 169 20.84 -2.87 -11.08
N ALA A 170 21.80 -2.85 -12.00
CA ALA A 170 22.65 -1.70 -12.28
C ALA A 170 21.90 -0.54 -12.99
N GLN A 171 20.68 -0.77 -13.51
CA GLN A 171 19.86 0.28 -14.16
C GLN A 171 18.80 0.92 -13.24
N VAL A 172 18.84 0.60 -11.97
CA VAL A 172 18.13 1.39 -10.97
C VAL A 172 18.89 2.71 -10.82
N GLU A 173 18.62 3.69 -11.68
CA GLU A 173 18.95 5.07 -11.34
C GLU A 173 18.16 5.38 -10.07
N GLU A 174 18.82 5.22 -8.92
CA GLU A 174 18.40 5.91 -7.70
C GLU A 174 18.23 7.36 -8.10
N ASP A 175 17.01 7.88 -8.01
CA ASP A 175 16.78 9.31 -8.19
C ASP A 175 17.85 10.01 -7.36
N ALA A 176 18.78 10.72 -8.05
CA ALA A 176 19.95 11.30 -7.41
C ALA A 176 19.56 12.22 -6.24
N PHE A 177 18.29 12.61 -6.20
CA PHE A 177 17.69 13.40 -5.14
C PHE A 177 17.50 12.59 -3.83
N ASP A 178 17.09 11.34 -3.88
CA ASP A 178 16.88 10.49 -2.68
C ASP A 178 18.20 10.24 -1.94
N LYS A 179 19.31 10.17 -2.65
CA LYS A 179 20.66 10.04 -2.09
C LYS A 179 21.09 11.26 -1.26
N TYR A 180 20.59 12.46 -1.60
CA TYR A 180 20.93 13.68 -0.91
C TYR A 180 19.96 14.06 0.21
N ILE A 181 18.78 13.43 0.31
CA ILE A 181 17.80 13.71 1.37
C ILE A 181 18.38 13.57 2.78
N PRO A 182 19.08 12.49 3.16
CA PRO A 182 19.66 12.40 4.50
C PRO A 182 20.72 13.47 4.74
N PHE A 183 21.50 13.83 3.72
CA PHE A 183 22.50 14.89 3.83
C PHE A 183 21.84 16.27 3.96
N LEU A 184 20.79 16.56 3.20
CA LEU A 184 20.04 17.82 3.32
C LEU A 184 19.32 17.92 4.67
N MET A 185 18.82 16.84 5.23
CA MET A 185 18.22 16.80 6.59
C MET A 185 19.25 17.14 7.66
N VAL A 186 20.47 16.58 7.57
CA VAL A 186 21.57 16.90 8.47
C VAL A 186 21.99 18.37 8.34
N LEU A 187 22.07 18.87 7.11
CA LEU A 187 22.44 20.26 6.85
C LEU A 187 21.38 21.25 7.36
N ALA A 188 20.08 20.91 7.19
CA ALA A 188 18.97 21.68 7.75
C ALA A 188 18.99 21.66 9.28
N PHE A 189 19.28 20.52 9.90
CA PHE A 189 19.41 20.42 11.36
C PHE A 189 20.58 21.28 11.89
N ILE A 190 21.75 21.24 11.24
CA ILE A 190 22.90 22.09 11.59
C ILE A 190 22.54 23.57 11.43
N ALA A 191 21.83 23.94 10.36
CA ALA A 191 21.38 25.32 10.15
C ALA A 191 20.43 25.79 11.27
N ILE A 192 19.51 24.95 11.70
CA ILE A 192 18.57 25.24 12.82
C ILE A 192 19.33 25.44 14.12
N VAL A 193 20.32 24.59 14.42
CA VAL A 193 21.14 24.70 15.63
C VAL A 193 21.95 25.98 15.61
N LEU A 194 22.65 26.30 14.51
CA LEU A 194 23.44 27.51 14.36
C LEU A 194 22.58 28.78 14.42
N PHE A 195 21.37 28.73 13.81
CA PHE A 195 20.45 29.88 13.88
C PHE A 195 19.85 30.03 15.28
N GLY A 196 19.60 28.92 15.98
CA GLY A 196 19.19 28.92 17.39
C GLY A 196 20.22 29.57 18.30
N GLU A 197 21.50 29.23 18.16
CA GLU A 197 22.57 29.84 18.94
C GLU A 197 22.76 31.35 18.62
N PHE A 198 22.56 31.74 17.33
CA PHE A 198 22.64 33.15 16.94
C PHE A 198 21.50 34.00 17.50
N GLN A 199 20.32 33.45 17.73
CA GLN A 199 19.22 34.13 18.41
C GLN A 199 19.42 34.18 19.93
N TYR A 200 20.03 33.14 20.52
CA TYR A 200 20.22 33.06 21.98
C TYR A 200 21.23 34.07 22.51
N HIS A 201 22.15 34.59 21.68
CA HIS A 201 23.13 35.57 22.10
C HIS A 201 22.62 37.03 22.11
N LYS A 202 21.33 37.27 21.79
CA LYS A 202 20.77 38.64 21.76
C LYS A 202 20.11 39.13 23.03
N ASP A 203 19.85 38.24 23.99
CA ASP A 203 19.22 38.63 25.26
C ASP A 203 20.19 38.46 26.44
N GLU A 204 21.19 39.31 26.55
CA GLU A 204 21.86 39.57 27.82
C GLU A 204 20.84 40.29 28.73
N VAL A 205 20.13 39.51 29.52
CA VAL A 205 19.27 40.06 30.59
C VAL A 205 20.19 40.69 31.63
N TYR A 206 20.34 42.00 31.59
CA TYR A 206 21.04 42.77 32.61
C TYR A 206 20.28 42.64 33.96
N ILE A 207 20.72 41.71 34.81
CA ILE A 207 20.21 41.55 36.17
C ILE A 207 20.98 42.51 37.08
N SER A 208 20.30 43.53 37.58
CA SER A 208 20.88 44.46 38.51
C SER A 208 21.39 43.77 39.80
N PRO A 209 22.45 44.26 40.46
CA PRO A 209 23.05 43.61 41.62
C PRO A 209 22.08 43.27 42.77
N ASN A 210 21.02 44.05 42.93
CA ASN A 210 20.01 43.88 43.98
C ASN A 210 19.04 42.68 43.76
N GLN A 211 18.93 42.19 42.53
CA GLN A 211 18.08 41.01 42.23
C GLN A 211 18.85 39.69 42.41
N ARG A 212 20.16 39.66 42.35
CA ARG A 212 20.96 38.45 42.57
C ARG A 212 20.83 37.90 43.97
N ASP A 213 20.72 38.76 44.97
CA ASP A 213 20.60 38.30 46.38
C ASP A 213 19.21 37.72 46.68
N GLN A 214 18.18 38.17 46.03
CA GLN A 214 16.83 37.58 46.14
C GLN A 214 16.74 36.23 45.46
N LEU A 215 17.31 36.07 44.25
CA LEU A 215 17.37 34.82 43.52
C LEU A 215 18.16 33.74 44.29
N ASN A 216 19.29 34.09 44.90
CA ASN A 216 20.06 33.14 45.73
C ASN A 216 19.30 32.65 46.96
N LYS A 217 18.42 33.48 47.52
CA LYS A 217 17.54 33.08 48.62
C LYS A 217 16.46 32.06 48.18
N ILE A 218 15.88 32.24 46.99
CA ILE A 218 14.86 31.36 46.42
C ILE A 218 15.45 30.01 46.04
N ILE A 219 16.65 29.98 45.46
CA ILE A 219 17.33 28.75 45.04
C ILE A 219 17.70 27.89 46.27
N ARG A 220 18.08 28.50 47.39
CA ARG A 220 18.38 27.75 48.62
C ARG A 220 17.14 27.12 49.28
N GLN A 221 15.94 27.63 49.04
CA GLN A 221 14.70 27.07 49.55
C GLN A 221 14.12 25.93 48.69
N SER A 222 14.50 25.83 47.42
CA SER A 222 13.92 24.82 46.52
C SER A 222 14.67 23.48 46.47
N THR A 223 15.82 23.36 47.17
CA THR A 223 16.67 22.15 47.09
C THR A 223 16.29 21.04 48.10
N ILE A 224 15.22 21.18 48.88
CA ILE A 224 14.88 20.21 49.95
C ILE A 224 13.71 19.24 49.58
N SER A 225 13.17 19.29 48.37
CA SER A 225 12.04 18.42 48.07
C SER A 225 12.16 17.73 46.71
N ARG A 226 13.08 16.75 46.59
CA ARG A 226 12.94 15.71 45.55
C ARG A 226 13.63 14.41 45.99
N ARG A 227 12.88 13.60 46.68
CA ARG A 227 13.15 12.17 46.78
C ARG A 227 11.83 11.40 46.64
N ARG A 228 11.81 10.50 45.64
CA ARG A 228 11.04 9.24 45.61
C ARG A 228 10.01 9.04 44.51
N GLY A 229 10.20 7.91 43.84
CA GLY A 229 9.20 7.11 43.13
C GLY A 229 9.42 7.11 41.62
N GLY A 230 9.78 6.06 40.92
CA GLY A 230 9.32 4.69 41.00
C GLY A 230 8.88 4.30 39.59
N GLY A 231 9.46 3.25 39.03
CA GLY A 231 9.38 2.76 37.68
C GLY A 231 8.04 2.22 37.22
N SER A 232 7.94 1.97 35.93
CA SER A 232 7.32 0.74 35.38
C SER A 232 7.52 0.67 33.87
N GLY A 233 7.85 -0.53 33.40
CA GLY A 233 8.07 -0.89 32.04
C GLY A 233 6.77 -1.17 31.29
N PHE A 234 6.86 -1.08 29.97
CA PHE A 234 5.82 -1.57 29.06
C PHE A 234 6.47 -2.51 28.04
N GLY A 235 6.20 -3.79 28.21
CA GLY A 235 6.35 -4.79 27.16
C GLY A 235 4.95 -5.08 26.58
N GLY A 236 4.84 -5.13 25.26
CA GLY A 236 3.61 -5.53 24.59
C GLY A 236 3.95 -6.22 23.28
N GLY A 237 3.89 -7.57 23.29
CA GLY A 237 3.99 -8.39 22.10
C GLY A 237 2.65 -8.48 21.40
N PHE A 238 2.67 -8.43 20.05
CA PHE A 238 1.53 -8.78 19.24
C PHE A 238 1.89 -10.01 18.39
N GLY A 239 1.33 -11.14 18.75
CA GLY A 239 1.21 -12.31 17.90
C GLY A 239 -0.26 -12.43 17.48
N GLY A 240 -0.50 -12.57 16.16
CA GLY A 240 -1.83 -12.87 15.62
C GLY A 240 -1.68 -13.67 14.35
N GLY A 241 -1.82 -15.00 14.45
CA GLY A 241 -1.90 -15.89 13.31
C GLY A 241 -3.34 -15.99 12.79
N PHE A 242 -3.50 -15.94 11.48
CA PHE A 242 -4.76 -16.31 10.81
C PHE A 242 -4.53 -17.51 9.92
N GLY A 243 -5.23 -18.59 10.22
CA GLY A 243 -5.30 -19.78 9.42
C GLY A 243 -6.29 -19.63 8.27
N GLY A 244 -5.88 -19.99 7.05
CA GLY A 244 -6.66 -19.97 5.85
C GLY A 244 -7.20 -21.34 5.49
N GLY A 245 -8.46 -21.43 5.11
CA GLY A 245 -9.10 -22.62 4.56
C GLY A 245 -9.05 -22.61 3.04
N GLY A 246 -8.66 -23.74 2.44
CA GLY A 246 -8.55 -23.89 1.00
C GLY A 246 -9.89 -24.24 0.33
N SER A 247 -10.06 -23.80 -0.91
CA SER A 247 -11.02 -24.39 -1.84
C SER A 247 -10.40 -24.58 -3.22
N SER A 248 -10.59 -25.74 -3.77
CA SER A 248 -10.09 -26.19 -5.07
C SER A 248 -11.12 -25.89 -6.17
N GLY A 249 -10.68 -25.22 -7.23
CA GLY A 249 -11.42 -25.06 -8.47
C GLY A 249 -10.50 -24.60 -9.58
N GLY A 250 -10.47 -25.30 -10.70
CA GLY A 250 -9.53 -25.17 -11.80
C GLY A 250 -9.36 -23.74 -12.31
N GLY A 251 -8.14 -23.31 -12.40
CA GLY A 251 -7.73 -21.94 -12.79
C GLY A 251 -6.34 -21.63 -12.30
N PHE A 252 -6.23 -20.82 -11.32
CA PHE A 252 -4.98 -20.53 -10.63
C PHE A 252 -4.60 -21.68 -9.70
N GLY A 253 -3.31 -21.88 -9.52
CA GLY A 253 -2.75 -23.05 -8.84
C GLY A 253 -2.86 -23.06 -7.31
N GLY A 254 -3.58 -22.12 -6.70
CA GLY A 254 -3.82 -22.07 -5.25
C GLY A 254 -2.63 -21.54 -4.44
N GLY A 255 -1.82 -20.65 -5.01
CA GLY A 255 -0.77 -19.92 -4.29
C GLY A 255 -1.37 -18.92 -3.30
N GLY A 256 -0.68 -18.68 -2.17
CA GLY A 256 -1.05 -17.67 -1.18
C GLY A 256 -0.33 -16.36 -1.42
N PHE A 257 -1.04 -15.25 -1.20
CA PHE A 257 -0.54 -13.89 -1.21
C PHE A 257 -0.34 -13.43 0.24
N GLY A 258 0.87 -13.48 0.72
CA GLY A 258 1.26 -12.98 2.04
C GLY A 258 2.64 -12.35 1.97
N GLY A 259 3.07 -12.13 0.74
CA GLY A 259 4.32 -11.52 0.37
C GLY A 259 4.25 -10.00 0.37
N GLY A 260 5.20 -9.40 -0.31
CA GLY A 260 5.27 -7.98 -0.50
C GLY A 260 4.37 -7.45 -1.61
N GLY A 261 4.45 -6.15 -1.80
CA GLY A 261 3.76 -5.47 -2.89
C GLY A 261 4.00 -3.98 -2.87
N ALA A 262 3.68 -3.32 -3.96
CA ALA A 262 3.80 -1.88 -4.07
C ALA A 262 2.60 -1.29 -4.79
N GLY A 263 2.28 -0.03 -4.44
CA GLY A 263 1.18 0.69 -5.04
C GLY A 263 1.53 2.12 -5.43
N GLY A 264 0.63 2.73 -6.19
CA GLY A 264 0.73 4.12 -6.59
C GLY A 264 -0.59 4.66 -7.12
N SER A 265 -0.65 5.98 -7.29
CA SER A 265 -1.81 6.69 -7.82
C SER A 265 -1.39 7.68 -8.92
N TRP A 266 -2.31 7.97 -9.86
CA TRP A 266 -2.05 8.87 -10.99
C TRP A 266 -3.13 9.93 -11.18
#